data_0173417fe8a775b8252b2d9844795f0d
#
_entry.id   0173417fe8a775b8252b2d9844795f0d
#
_cell.length_a   1.000
_cell.length_b   1.000
_cell.length_c   1.000
_cell.angle_alpha   90.00
_cell.angle_beta   90.00
_cell.angle_gamma   90.00
#
_symmetry.space_group_name_H-M   'P 1'
#
loop_
_entity.id
_entity.type
_entity.pdbx_description
1 polymer ?
#
loop_
_entity_poly.entity_id
_entity_poly.type
_entity_poly.pdbx_seq_one_letter_code
_entity_poly.pdbx_strand_id
1 'polypeptide(L)'
;MNRKGFMMAEVVVVSAIVMVTIIGLYQSYNKLYSTYATRLKYHDAETLYRLGNYRDILIENGSLNTILSDMKKNGTKTKSIYKDGSKDNPIVLEDEKDKYKGDTVFLISTQYNSSANGYILKNTTINGIHSTYQDYLSYLTKSTSYGSNYIMVIESCKDDLNDCYYAYLEIYDGKEENS
;
A
#
# COMPACT_ATOMS: atom_id res chain seq x y z
N MET A 1 44.30 2.08 49.52
CA MET A 1 43.52 2.15 48.28
C MET A 1 42.83 3.52 48.21
N ASN A 2 43.07 4.21 47.14
CA ASN A 2 42.65 5.63 47.00
C ASN A 2 41.15 5.70 46.62
N ARG A 3 40.28 5.97 47.62
CA ARG A 3 38.80 6.03 47.46
C ARG A 3 38.35 6.98 46.34
N LYS A 4 39.11 8.04 46.01
CA LYS A 4 38.84 9.00 44.94
C LYS A 4 38.98 8.38 43.53
N GLY A 5 39.94 7.46 43.34
CA GLY A 5 40.09 6.80 42.03
C GLY A 5 38.99 5.78 41.75
N PHE A 6 38.46 5.14 42.78
CA PHE A 6 37.35 4.19 42.65
C PHE A 6 36.03 4.89 42.25
N MET A 7 35.71 6.04 42.90
CA MET A 7 34.53 6.85 42.52
C MET A 7 34.59 7.36 41.09
N MET A 8 35.79 7.71 40.59
CA MET A 8 35.91 8.20 39.22
C MET A 8 35.64 7.10 38.16
N ALA A 9 36.13 5.89 38.43
CA ALA A 9 35.86 4.72 37.56
C ALA A 9 34.40 4.34 37.57
N GLU A 10 33.72 4.41 38.69
CA GLU A 10 32.28 4.11 38.82
C GLU A 10 31.42 5.12 38.02
N VAL A 11 31.71 6.42 38.10
CA VAL A 11 31.03 7.45 37.31
C VAL A 11 31.20 7.24 35.80
N VAL A 12 32.40 6.86 35.35
CA VAL A 12 32.67 6.58 33.94
C VAL A 12 31.87 5.36 33.46
N VAL A 13 31.81 4.29 34.23
CA VAL A 13 31.04 3.11 33.88
C VAL A 13 29.54 3.38 33.83
N VAL A 14 29.02 4.08 34.86
CA VAL A 14 27.59 4.44 34.88
C VAL A 14 27.24 5.36 33.72
N SER A 15 28.06 6.37 33.41
CA SER A 15 27.81 7.25 32.27
C SER A 15 27.86 6.52 30.93
N ALA A 16 28.76 5.53 30.77
CA ALA A 16 28.80 4.71 29.57
C ALA A 16 27.51 3.86 29.39
N ILE A 17 27.03 3.24 30.48
CA ILE A 17 25.78 2.48 30.46
C ILE A 17 24.60 3.37 30.10
N VAL A 18 24.52 4.57 30.70
CA VAL A 18 23.45 5.54 30.40
C VAL A 18 23.50 5.98 28.93
N MET A 19 24.68 6.25 28.38
CA MET A 19 24.80 6.60 26.94
C MET A 19 24.33 5.46 26.02
N VAL A 20 24.71 4.23 26.27
CA VAL A 20 24.29 3.07 25.49
C VAL A 20 22.77 2.89 25.55
N THR A 21 22.16 3.07 26.72
CA THR A 21 20.70 2.98 26.86
C THR A 21 19.97 4.10 26.11
N ILE A 22 20.48 5.33 26.16
CA ILE A 22 19.90 6.46 25.42
C ILE A 22 19.99 6.23 23.91
N ILE A 23 21.13 5.76 23.41
CA ILE A 23 21.29 5.44 21.98
C ILE A 23 20.31 4.33 21.56
N GLY A 24 20.17 3.28 22.36
CA GLY A 24 19.22 2.19 22.10
C GLY A 24 17.76 2.65 22.07
N LEU A 25 17.37 3.52 23.00
CA LEU A 25 16.04 4.12 23.03
C LEU A 25 15.79 5.01 21.80
N TYR A 26 16.77 5.82 21.41
CA TYR A 26 16.68 6.69 20.23
C TYR A 26 16.52 5.86 18.93
N GLN A 27 17.29 4.79 18.76
CA GLN A 27 17.16 3.89 17.62
C GLN A 27 15.79 3.20 17.57
N SER A 28 15.30 2.75 18.73
CA SER A 28 13.98 2.13 18.85
C SER A 28 12.86 3.11 18.51
N TYR A 29 12.97 4.34 18.99
CA TYR A 29 12.02 5.41 18.68
C TYR A 29 11.98 5.74 17.18
N ASN A 30 13.15 5.90 16.54
CA ASN A 30 13.23 6.17 15.11
C ASN A 30 12.61 5.05 14.27
N LYS A 31 12.84 3.79 14.67
CA LYS A 31 12.26 2.62 14.01
C LYS A 31 10.73 2.60 14.16
N LEU A 32 10.20 2.87 15.35
CA LEU A 32 8.76 2.97 15.59
C LEU A 32 8.14 4.11 14.79
N TYR A 33 8.75 5.27 14.80
CA TYR A 33 8.27 6.44 14.05
C TYR A 33 8.24 6.18 12.54
N SER A 34 9.29 5.63 11.98
CA SER A 34 9.38 5.24 10.57
C SER A 34 8.30 4.21 10.21
N THR A 35 8.09 3.19 11.05
CA THR A 35 7.06 2.17 10.83
C THR A 35 5.66 2.79 10.88
N TYR A 36 5.40 3.69 11.82
CA TYR A 36 4.12 4.39 11.95
C TYR A 36 3.84 5.30 10.76
N ALA A 37 4.82 6.10 10.35
CA ALA A 37 4.71 6.97 9.18
C ALA A 37 4.42 6.17 7.89
N THR A 38 5.10 5.03 7.71
CA THR A 38 4.84 4.13 6.57
C THR A 38 3.42 3.56 6.61
N ARG A 39 2.92 3.17 7.79
CA ARG A 39 1.55 2.66 7.93
C ARG A 39 0.50 3.73 7.60
N LEU A 40 0.72 4.97 8.02
CA LEU A 40 -0.17 6.07 7.68
C LEU A 40 -0.25 6.29 6.17
N LYS A 41 0.87 6.22 5.47
CA LYS A 41 0.90 6.33 4.00
C LYS A 41 0.21 5.16 3.30
N TYR A 42 0.33 3.94 3.84
CA TYR A 42 -0.17 2.72 3.20
C TYR A 42 -1.62 2.36 3.54
N HIS A 43 -2.26 3.13 4.43
CA HIS A 43 -3.65 2.94 4.84
C HIS A 43 -4.36 4.29 5.00
N ASP A 44 -4.15 5.18 4.03
CA ASP A 44 -4.75 6.51 4.08
C ASP A 44 -6.25 6.45 3.82
N ALA A 45 -7.03 7.03 4.74
CA ALA A 45 -8.49 6.97 4.69
C ALA A 45 -9.10 7.76 3.52
N GLU A 46 -8.51 8.91 3.18
CA GLU A 46 -8.97 9.73 2.06
C GLU A 46 -8.74 9.00 0.73
N THR A 47 -7.54 8.41 0.58
CA THR A 47 -7.18 7.62 -0.58
C THR A 47 -8.06 6.38 -0.71
N LEU A 48 -8.38 5.73 0.42
CA LEU A 48 -9.32 4.60 0.43
C LEU A 48 -10.73 5.00 0.01
N TYR A 49 -11.22 6.14 0.48
CA TYR A 49 -12.52 6.69 0.06
C TYR A 49 -12.57 6.96 -1.44
N ARG A 50 -11.52 7.59 -2.00
CA ARG A 50 -11.41 7.80 -3.44
C ARG A 50 -11.38 6.50 -4.23
N LEU A 51 -10.66 5.50 -3.73
CA LEU A 51 -10.65 4.17 -4.35
C LEU A 51 -12.05 3.54 -4.38
N GLY A 52 -12.85 3.74 -3.32
CA GLY A 52 -14.26 3.37 -3.28
C GLY A 52 -15.07 4.02 -4.40
N ASN A 53 -14.88 5.31 -4.65
CA ASN A 53 -15.55 6.02 -5.74
C ASN A 53 -15.20 5.44 -7.12
N TYR A 54 -13.91 5.10 -7.36
CA TYR A 54 -13.52 4.45 -8.62
C TYR A 54 -14.20 3.10 -8.80
N ARG A 55 -14.30 2.29 -7.73
CA ARG A 55 -15.02 1.02 -7.76
C ARG A 55 -16.50 1.23 -8.10
N ASP A 56 -17.15 2.18 -7.45
CA ASP A 56 -18.58 2.44 -7.61
C ASP A 56 -18.88 2.90 -9.03
N ILE A 57 -18.06 3.78 -9.64
CA ILE A 57 -18.15 4.18 -11.03
C ILE A 57 -18.03 2.96 -11.97
N LEU A 58 -17.09 2.05 -11.70
CA LEU A 58 -16.94 0.82 -12.50
C LEU A 58 -18.15 -0.10 -12.40
N ILE A 59 -18.80 -0.16 -11.24
CA ILE A 59 -20.01 -0.97 -11.01
C ILE A 59 -21.19 -0.34 -11.74
N GLU A 60 -21.43 0.95 -11.58
CA GLU A 60 -22.52 1.70 -12.20
C GLU A 60 -22.45 1.64 -13.73
N ASN A 61 -21.26 1.73 -14.30
CA ASN A 61 -21.04 1.63 -15.74
C ASN A 61 -21.07 0.17 -16.27
N GLY A 62 -21.20 -0.82 -15.40
CA GLY A 62 -21.10 -2.24 -15.76
C GLY A 62 -19.73 -2.69 -16.27
N SER A 63 -18.71 -1.82 -16.17
CA SER A 63 -17.38 -2.07 -16.71
C SER A 63 -16.57 -3.04 -15.86
N LEU A 64 -16.84 -3.11 -14.55
CA LEU A 64 -16.08 -3.97 -13.64
C LEU A 64 -16.12 -5.43 -14.05
N ASN A 65 -17.31 -5.98 -14.26
CA ASN A 65 -17.50 -7.38 -14.66
C ASN A 65 -16.84 -7.70 -16.01
N THR A 66 -16.89 -6.77 -16.95
CA THR A 66 -16.23 -6.90 -18.26
C THR A 66 -14.71 -6.98 -18.08
N ILE A 67 -14.13 -6.08 -17.28
CA ILE A 67 -12.69 -6.06 -17.00
C ILE A 67 -12.24 -7.34 -16.29
N LEU A 68 -12.97 -7.80 -15.27
CA LEU A 68 -12.67 -9.04 -14.56
C LEU A 68 -12.72 -10.26 -15.48
N SER A 69 -13.73 -10.33 -16.32
CA SER A 69 -13.89 -11.41 -17.31
C SER A 69 -12.73 -11.43 -18.31
N ASP A 70 -12.34 -10.26 -18.82
CA ASP A 70 -11.21 -10.12 -19.74
C ASP A 70 -9.88 -10.48 -19.07
N MET A 71 -9.66 -10.07 -17.84
CA MET A 71 -8.46 -10.44 -17.07
C MET A 71 -8.37 -11.95 -16.86
N LYS A 72 -9.50 -12.59 -16.53
CA LYS A 72 -9.59 -14.03 -16.34
C LYS A 72 -9.33 -14.79 -17.65
N LYS A 73 -9.98 -14.39 -18.74
CA LYS A 73 -9.87 -15.00 -20.06
C LYS A 73 -8.45 -14.91 -20.63
N ASN A 74 -7.81 -13.75 -20.47
CA ASN A 74 -6.49 -13.47 -21.03
C ASN A 74 -5.34 -13.81 -20.08
N GLY A 75 -5.63 -14.25 -18.84
CA GLY A 75 -4.61 -14.49 -17.81
C GLY A 75 -3.85 -13.24 -17.39
N THR A 76 -4.45 -12.05 -17.59
CA THR A 76 -3.84 -10.76 -17.29
C THR A 76 -3.71 -10.59 -15.78
N LYS A 77 -2.51 -10.25 -15.30
CA LYS A 77 -2.24 -10.09 -13.86
C LYS A 77 -2.62 -8.71 -13.34
N THR A 78 -2.52 -7.69 -14.19
CA THR A 78 -2.78 -6.30 -13.83
C THR A 78 -3.50 -5.57 -14.95
N LYS A 79 -4.45 -4.70 -14.60
CA LYS A 79 -5.16 -3.83 -15.53
C LYS A 79 -5.17 -2.41 -15.00
N SER A 80 -4.73 -1.44 -15.79
CA SER A 80 -4.88 -0.02 -15.46
C SER A 80 -6.35 0.36 -15.52
N ILE A 81 -6.84 1.00 -14.48
CA ILE A 81 -8.21 1.50 -14.35
C ILE A 81 -8.25 3.00 -14.57
N TYR A 82 -7.33 3.70 -13.94
CA TYR A 82 -7.19 5.15 -14.08
C TYR A 82 -5.72 5.54 -13.92
N LYS A 83 -5.30 6.51 -14.71
CA LYS A 83 -4.03 7.19 -14.55
C LYS A 83 -4.24 8.65 -14.95
N ASP A 84 -3.94 9.56 -14.03
CA ASP A 84 -4.05 10.99 -14.32
C ASP A 84 -3.25 11.37 -15.57
N GLY A 85 -3.86 12.21 -16.44
CA GLY A 85 -3.27 12.61 -17.71
C GLY A 85 -3.27 11.56 -18.84
N SER A 86 -3.72 10.32 -18.59
CA SER A 86 -3.84 9.29 -19.64
C SER A 86 -5.13 9.45 -20.45
N LYS A 87 -5.03 9.23 -21.76
CA LYS A 87 -6.18 9.22 -22.68
C LYS A 87 -6.87 7.84 -22.74
N ASP A 88 -6.20 6.81 -22.27
CA ASP A 88 -6.64 5.41 -22.39
C ASP A 88 -7.29 4.89 -21.10
N ASN A 89 -7.86 5.80 -20.30
CA ASN A 89 -8.53 5.41 -19.06
C ASN A 89 -9.89 4.75 -19.37
N PRO A 90 -10.17 3.54 -18.83
CA PRO A 90 -11.50 2.92 -18.92
C PRO A 90 -12.60 3.73 -18.24
N ILE A 91 -12.22 4.60 -17.30
CA ILE A 91 -13.12 5.50 -16.57
C ILE A 91 -12.97 6.92 -17.13
N VAL A 92 -14.08 7.55 -17.46
CA VAL A 92 -14.15 8.97 -17.85
C VAL A 92 -14.66 9.77 -16.66
N LEU A 93 -13.84 10.70 -16.18
CA LEU A 93 -14.14 11.61 -15.07
C LEU A 93 -14.25 13.03 -15.64
N GLU A 94 -15.39 13.36 -16.28
CA GLU A 94 -15.53 14.62 -17.04
C GLU A 94 -15.62 15.84 -16.12
N ASP A 95 -16.32 15.73 -14.99
CA ASP A 95 -16.67 16.89 -14.15
C ASP A 95 -15.79 17.11 -12.91
N GLU A 96 -14.88 16.20 -12.57
CA GLU A 96 -14.12 16.24 -11.31
C GLU A 96 -12.61 15.99 -11.47
N LYS A 97 -12.01 16.37 -12.61
CA LYS A 97 -10.59 16.08 -12.91
C LYS A 97 -9.62 16.55 -11.81
N ASP A 98 -9.90 17.69 -11.19
CA ASP A 98 -9.03 18.24 -10.14
C ASP A 98 -9.05 17.42 -8.85
N LYS A 99 -10.15 16.72 -8.56
CA LYS A 99 -10.31 15.86 -7.37
C LYS A 99 -9.46 14.59 -7.46
N TYR A 100 -9.22 14.11 -8.69
CA TYR A 100 -8.51 12.86 -8.97
C TYR A 100 -7.10 13.08 -9.53
N LYS A 101 -6.62 14.32 -9.43
CA LYS A 101 -5.27 14.70 -9.87
C LYS A 101 -4.23 13.89 -9.09
N GLY A 102 -3.25 13.33 -9.79
CA GLY A 102 -2.17 12.54 -9.22
C GLY A 102 -2.54 11.11 -8.87
N ASP A 103 -3.77 10.67 -9.16
CA ASP A 103 -4.19 9.30 -8.89
C ASP A 103 -3.76 8.33 -10.00
N THR A 104 -3.34 7.14 -9.57
CA THR A 104 -3.07 6.00 -10.44
C THR A 104 -3.69 4.76 -9.82
N VAL A 105 -4.62 4.12 -10.55
CA VAL A 105 -5.41 2.99 -10.05
C VAL A 105 -5.23 1.77 -10.93
N PHE A 106 -4.97 0.63 -10.29
CA PHE A 106 -4.85 -0.67 -10.94
C PHE A 106 -5.75 -1.71 -10.31
N LEU A 107 -6.23 -2.62 -11.14
CA LEU A 107 -6.83 -3.88 -10.72
C LEU A 107 -5.78 -4.98 -10.85
N ILE A 108 -5.57 -5.75 -9.79
CA ILE A 108 -4.50 -6.73 -9.68
C ILE A 108 -5.09 -8.08 -9.27
N SER A 109 -4.68 -9.15 -9.97
CA SER A 109 -5.05 -10.51 -9.63
C SER A 109 -4.26 -11.02 -8.42
N THR A 110 -4.93 -11.65 -7.47
CA THR A 110 -4.34 -12.34 -6.32
C THR A 110 -4.15 -13.83 -6.62
N GLN A 111 -3.46 -14.53 -5.73
CA GLN A 111 -3.24 -15.97 -5.83
C GLN A 111 -3.61 -16.64 -4.50
N TYR A 112 -4.37 -17.72 -4.57
CA TYR A 112 -4.63 -18.52 -3.39
C TYR A 112 -3.35 -19.19 -2.88
N ASN A 113 -3.12 -19.11 -1.59
CA ASN A 113 -2.03 -19.78 -0.90
C ASN A 113 -2.60 -20.68 0.19
N SER A 114 -2.55 -22.00 -0.05
CA SER A 114 -3.06 -23.01 0.88
C SER A 114 -2.38 -22.98 2.26
N SER A 115 -1.09 -22.63 2.31
CA SER A 115 -0.34 -22.54 3.57
C SER A 115 -0.73 -21.34 4.42
N ALA A 116 -1.21 -20.27 3.79
CA ALA A 116 -1.67 -19.06 4.46
C ALA A 116 -3.20 -19.06 4.67
N ASN A 117 -3.91 -20.10 4.19
CA ASN A 117 -5.38 -20.17 4.18
C ASN A 117 -6.04 -18.91 3.58
N GLY A 118 -5.47 -18.39 2.50
CA GLY A 118 -5.98 -17.18 1.86
C GLY A 118 -5.32 -16.88 0.52
N TYR A 119 -5.70 -15.76 -0.06
CA TYR A 119 -5.13 -15.27 -1.30
C TYR A 119 -3.98 -14.32 -1.02
N ILE A 120 -2.93 -14.42 -1.81
CA ILE A 120 -1.80 -13.50 -1.80
C ILE A 120 -1.68 -12.81 -3.14
N LEU A 121 -1.04 -11.65 -3.15
CA LEU A 121 -0.74 -10.93 -4.38
C LEU A 121 0.18 -11.77 -5.26
N LYS A 122 -0.17 -11.96 -6.52
CA LYS A 122 0.73 -12.57 -7.49
C LYS A 122 1.93 -11.68 -7.69
N ASN A 123 3.11 -12.30 -7.85
CA ASN A 123 4.33 -11.58 -8.17
C ASN A 123 4.12 -10.74 -9.44
N THR A 124 3.91 -9.45 -9.26
CA THR A 124 3.56 -8.52 -10.33
C THR A 124 4.59 -7.41 -10.38
N THR A 125 5.11 -7.18 -11.57
CA THR A 125 5.86 -5.97 -11.89
C THR A 125 4.98 -5.11 -12.77
N ILE A 126 4.70 -3.88 -12.34
CA ILE A 126 3.95 -2.92 -13.13
C ILE A 126 4.95 -1.91 -13.69
N ASN A 127 5.15 -1.95 -15.00
CA ASN A 127 6.06 -1.04 -15.67
C ASN A 127 5.44 0.36 -15.77
N GLY A 128 6.29 1.39 -15.65
CA GLY A 128 5.89 2.79 -15.87
C GLY A 128 5.17 3.47 -14.71
N ILE A 129 5.19 2.87 -13.52
CA ILE A 129 4.72 3.51 -12.29
C ILE A 129 5.90 3.94 -11.41
N HIS A 130 5.61 4.81 -10.45
CA HIS A 130 6.59 5.32 -9.51
C HIS A 130 7.20 4.20 -8.64
N SER A 131 8.46 4.34 -8.24
CA SER A 131 9.18 3.34 -7.43
C SER A 131 8.49 3.07 -6.09
N THR A 132 7.93 4.09 -5.45
CA THR A 132 7.18 3.96 -4.18
C THR A 132 5.95 3.08 -4.31
N TYR A 133 5.32 3.03 -5.47
CA TYR A 133 4.21 2.12 -5.74
C TYR A 133 4.68 0.65 -5.79
N GLN A 134 5.85 0.39 -6.35
CA GLN A 134 6.46 -0.94 -6.32
C GLN A 134 6.76 -1.37 -4.87
N ASP A 135 7.24 -0.45 -4.04
CA ASP A 135 7.50 -0.70 -2.63
C ASP A 135 6.20 -1.02 -1.88
N TYR A 136 5.12 -0.31 -2.19
CA TYR A 136 3.79 -0.60 -1.65
C TYR A 136 3.27 -1.98 -2.07
N LEU A 137 3.36 -2.34 -3.35
CA LEU A 137 3.00 -3.68 -3.84
C LEU A 137 3.83 -4.77 -3.16
N SER A 138 5.12 -4.52 -2.97
CA SER A 138 6.02 -5.43 -2.25
C SER A 138 5.62 -5.58 -0.77
N TYR A 139 5.21 -4.50 -0.13
CA TYR A 139 4.65 -4.50 1.23
C TYR A 139 3.38 -5.35 1.30
N LEU A 140 2.42 -5.14 0.41
CA LEU A 140 1.19 -5.92 0.35
C LEU A 140 1.46 -7.42 0.17
N THR A 141 2.37 -7.78 -0.72
CA THR A 141 2.75 -9.18 -0.99
C THR A 141 3.28 -9.90 0.26
N LYS A 142 3.98 -9.18 1.14
CA LYS A 142 4.60 -9.76 2.34
C LYS A 142 3.70 -9.79 3.56
N SER A 143 2.74 -8.88 3.64
CA SER A 143 2.01 -8.61 4.89
C SER A 143 0.55 -9.00 4.86
N THR A 144 -0.02 -9.37 3.72
CA THR A 144 -1.47 -9.53 3.58
C THR A 144 -1.84 -10.78 2.81
N SER A 145 -2.82 -11.53 3.33
CA SER A 145 -3.57 -12.54 2.59
C SER A 145 -4.92 -11.96 2.20
N TYR A 146 -5.40 -12.28 1.01
CA TYR A 146 -6.64 -11.74 0.46
C TYR A 146 -7.72 -12.83 0.39
N GLY A 147 -8.94 -12.46 0.75
CA GLY A 147 -10.12 -13.32 0.62
C GLY A 147 -10.71 -13.35 -0.80
N SER A 148 -10.22 -12.47 -1.68
CA SER A 148 -10.72 -12.31 -3.05
C SER A 148 -9.68 -12.63 -4.11
N ASN A 149 -10.15 -12.90 -5.34
CA ASN A 149 -9.27 -13.17 -6.50
C ASN A 149 -8.63 -11.90 -7.08
N TYR A 150 -9.14 -10.73 -6.73
CA TYR A 150 -8.69 -9.44 -7.25
C TYR A 150 -8.65 -8.39 -6.15
N ILE A 151 -7.70 -7.49 -6.26
CA ILE A 151 -7.65 -6.26 -5.47
C ILE A 151 -7.55 -5.06 -6.37
N MET A 152 -8.15 -3.97 -5.96
CA MET A 152 -8.00 -2.66 -6.55
C MET A 152 -7.03 -1.86 -5.71
N VAL A 153 -6.05 -1.25 -6.32
CA VAL A 153 -4.97 -0.53 -5.62
C VAL A 153 -4.85 0.87 -6.20
N ILE A 154 -4.73 1.86 -5.36
CA ILE A 154 -4.51 3.26 -5.73
C ILE A 154 -3.18 3.77 -5.20
N GLU A 155 -2.49 4.54 -6.01
CA GLU A 155 -1.49 5.52 -5.62
C GLU A 155 -2.06 6.91 -5.86
N SER A 156 -2.02 7.76 -4.86
CA SER A 156 -2.43 9.16 -4.93
C SER A 156 -1.28 10.04 -4.52
N CYS A 157 -0.70 10.77 -5.46
CA CYS A 157 0.42 11.68 -5.26
C CYS A 157 -0.08 13.11 -5.30
N LYS A 158 0.09 13.86 -4.21
CA LYS A 158 -0.08 15.30 -4.19
C LYS A 158 1.08 15.95 -4.95
N ASP A 159 1.05 17.21 -5.20
CA ASP A 159 1.93 18.00 -6.07
C ASP A 159 3.43 17.65 -6.11
N ASP A 160 3.93 16.86 -5.16
CA ASP A 160 5.28 16.31 -5.14
C ASP A 160 5.21 14.77 -5.17
N LEU A 161 5.92 14.13 -6.13
CA LEU A 161 6.02 12.68 -6.27
C LEU A 161 6.54 11.94 -5.02
N ASN A 162 7.04 12.69 -4.03
CA ASN A 162 7.48 12.15 -2.74
C ASN A 162 6.38 12.04 -1.69
N ASP A 163 5.21 12.67 -1.92
CA ASP A 163 4.07 12.64 -0.99
C ASP A 163 2.91 11.83 -1.57
N CYS A 164 3.15 10.53 -1.73
CA CYS A 164 2.18 9.58 -2.25
C CYS A 164 1.55 8.77 -1.11
N TYR A 165 0.26 8.58 -1.21
CA TYR A 165 -0.57 7.79 -0.31
C TYR A 165 -1.16 6.60 -1.05
N TYR A 166 -1.43 5.53 -0.33
CA TYR A 166 -1.81 4.24 -0.91
C TYR A 166 -3.00 3.65 -0.17
N ALA A 167 -3.84 2.96 -0.92
CA ALA A 167 -4.90 2.13 -0.36
C ALA A 167 -5.19 0.95 -1.29
N TYR A 168 -5.87 -0.07 -0.76
CA TYR A 168 -6.41 -1.15 -1.56
C TYR A 168 -7.82 -1.54 -1.09
N LEU A 169 -8.59 -2.12 -2.02
CA LEU A 169 -9.88 -2.75 -1.77
C LEU A 169 -9.88 -4.15 -2.38
N GLU A 170 -10.47 -5.09 -1.68
CA GLU A 170 -10.75 -6.41 -2.23
C GLU A 170 -11.96 -6.34 -3.18
N ILE A 171 -11.83 -6.99 -4.34
CA ILE A 171 -12.89 -7.08 -5.34
C ILE A 171 -13.30 -8.53 -5.46
N TYR A 172 -14.52 -8.81 -5.09
CA TYR A 172 -15.11 -10.14 -5.20
C TYR A 172 -15.67 -10.34 -6.60
N ASP A 173 -15.27 -11.45 -7.23
CA ASP A 173 -15.79 -11.89 -8.53
C ASP A 173 -17.23 -12.34 -8.28
N GLY A 174 -18.21 -11.49 -8.64
CA GLY A 174 -19.61 -11.58 -8.23
C GLY A 174 -20.31 -12.90 -8.57
N LYS A 175 -19.99 -13.92 -7.82
CA LYS A 175 -20.94 -14.94 -7.44
C LYS A 175 -21.57 -14.45 -6.14
N GLU A 176 -22.66 -13.68 -6.26
CA GLU A 176 -23.62 -13.65 -5.17
C GLU A 176 -23.86 -15.11 -4.77
N GLU A 177 -23.42 -15.48 -3.57
CA GLU A 177 -23.96 -16.64 -2.89
C GLU A 177 -25.45 -16.33 -2.70
N ASN A 178 -26.27 -16.86 -3.60
CA ASN A 178 -27.69 -17.03 -3.35
C ASN A 178 -27.83 -17.93 -2.15
N SER A 179 -27.96 -17.34 -0.98
CA SER A 179 -28.39 -17.96 0.27
C SER A 179 -29.89 -17.88 0.38
#